data_d10f4649ed1f4091cd8a24ab9dcf8e9f
#
_entry.id   d10f4649ed1f4091cd8a24ab9dcf8e9f
#
_cell.length_a   1.000
_cell.length_b   1.000
_cell.length_c   1.000
_cell.angle_alpha   90.00
_cell.angle_beta   90.00
_cell.angle_gamma   90.00
#
_symmetry.space_group_name_H-M   'P 1'
#
loop_
_entity.id
_entity.type
_entity.pdbx_description
1 polymer ?
#
loop_
_entity_poly.entity_id
_entity_poly.type
_entity_poly.pdbx_seq_one_letter_code
_entity_poly.pdbx_strand_id
1 'polypeptide(L)'
;CVPSMAGYVFIAARDPWDGPEHEQVFELAGTLAQARDLVSIYLTENGVLAARAGGGERWLGPLLSAGVSVFADPFALAERGISPDRVIDGVVSAPIERLVDLLVEGRQALWY
;
A
#
# COMPACT_ATOMS: atom_id res chain seq x y z
N CYS A 1 -6.80 -27.92 13.36
CA CYS A 1 -7.40 -26.69 12.87
C CYS A 1 -6.35 -25.81 12.21
N VAL A 2 -6.48 -25.57 10.93
CA VAL A 2 -5.59 -24.67 10.21
C VAL A 2 -6.00 -23.24 10.52
N PRO A 3 -5.07 -22.42 11.05
CA PRO A 3 -5.42 -21.03 11.25
C PRO A 3 -5.77 -20.38 9.91
N SER A 4 -6.93 -19.78 9.83
CA SER A 4 -7.31 -19.07 8.63
C SER A 4 -6.45 -17.81 8.52
N MET A 5 -5.77 -17.65 7.39
CA MET A 5 -5.06 -16.42 7.09
C MET A 5 -6.08 -15.43 6.56
N ALA A 6 -6.31 -14.36 7.33
CA ALA A 6 -7.15 -13.27 6.83
C ALA A 6 -6.38 -12.49 5.79
N GLY A 7 -7.09 -11.99 4.80
CA GLY A 7 -6.51 -11.16 3.76
C GLY A 7 -7.07 -9.75 3.82
N TYR A 8 -6.20 -8.77 3.71
CA TYR A 8 -6.56 -7.36 3.78
C TYR A 8 -5.97 -6.59 2.62
N VAL A 9 -6.67 -5.56 2.17
CA VAL A 9 -6.11 -4.57 1.27
C VAL A 9 -6.44 -3.18 1.81
N PHE A 10 -5.40 -2.41 2.07
CA PHE A 10 -5.54 -1.02 2.48
C PHE A 10 -5.52 -0.16 1.23
N ILE A 11 -6.57 0.63 1.06
CA ILE A 11 -6.68 1.54 -0.07
C ILE A 11 -6.36 2.93 0.46
N ALA A 12 -5.17 3.42 0.14
CA ALA A 12 -4.67 4.69 0.67
C ALA A 12 -4.76 5.76 -0.41
N ALA A 13 -5.66 6.71 -0.22
CA ALA A 13 -5.91 7.78 -1.18
C ALA A 13 -5.46 9.15 -0.66
N ARG A 14 -5.06 9.26 0.59
CA ARG A 14 -4.69 10.53 1.21
C ARG A 14 -3.18 10.76 1.17
N ASP A 15 -2.81 12.04 1.14
CA ASP A 15 -1.42 12.46 1.24
C ASP A 15 -0.85 11.99 2.59
N PRO A 16 0.23 11.18 2.60
CA PRO A 16 0.80 10.67 3.84
C PRO A 16 1.41 11.75 4.73
N TRP A 17 1.68 12.93 4.20
CA TRP A 17 2.17 14.05 5.00
C TRP A 17 1.04 14.91 5.59
N ASP A 18 -0.22 14.56 5.32
CA ASP A 18 -1.37 15.34 5.74
C ASP A 18 -2.02 14.75 6.99
N GLY A 19 -1.26 14.71 8.08
CA GLY A 19 -1.78 14.30 9.38
C GLY A 19 -1.23 12.98 9.89
N PRO A 20 -1.43 12.70 11.19
CA PRO A 20 -0.87 11.51 11.86
C PRO A 20 -1.60 10.21 11.54
N GLU A 21 -2.80 10.26 10.93
CA GLU A 21 -3.62 9.08 10.66
C GLU A 21 -2.91 8.09 9.73
N HIS A 22 -2.05 8.57 8.87
CA HIS A 22 -1.34 7.73 7.92
C HIS A 22 -0.35 6.79 8.61
N GLU A 23 0.31 7.28 9.64
CA GLU A 23 1.23 6.43 10.41
C GLU A 23 0.47 5.28 11.05
N GLN A 24 -0.74 5.54 11.56
CA GLN A 24 -1.57 4.52 12.17
C GLN A 24 -1.94 3.42 11.18
N VAL A 25 -2.24 3.79 9.93
CA VAL A 25 -2.57 2.82 8.89
C VAL A 25 -1.39 1.92 8.58
N PHE A 26 -0.23 2.52 8.37
CA PHE A 26 0.96 1.76 8.04
C PHE A 26 1.40 0.89 9.22
N GLU A 27 1.25 1.35 10.45
CA GLU A 27 1.50 0.54 11.63
C GLU A 27 0.55 -0.65 11.72
N LEU A 28 -0.73 -0.42 11.46
CA LEU A 28 -1.71 -1.51 11.46
C LEU A 28 -1.39 -2.54 10.39
N ALA A 29 -1.05 -2.10 9.19
CA ALA A 29 -0.65 -3.01 8.12
C ALA A 29 0.56 -3.86 8.52
N GLY A 30 1.54 -3.25 9.16
CA GLY A 30 2.72 -3.96 9.65
C GLY A 30 2.38 -4.97 10.73
N THR A 31 1.49 -4.61 11.66
CA THR A 31 1.04 -5.51 12.73
C THR A 31 0.33 -6.72 12.15
N LEU A 32 -0.55 -6.52 11.17
CA LEU A 32 -1.26 -7.61 10.53
C LEU A 32 -0.30 -8.52 9.76
N ALA A 33 0.70 -7.94 9.09
CA ALA A 33 1.69 -8.73 8.38
C ALA A 33 2.52 -9.58 9.33
N GLN A 34 2.87 -9.05 10.50
CA GLN A 34 3.60 -9.80 11.54
C GLN A 34 2.75 -10.93 12.10
N ALA A 35 1.44 -10.78 12.12
CA ALA A 35 0.52 -11.83 12.51
C ALA A 35 0.30 -12.88 11.41
N ARG A 36 1.06 -12.78 10.31
CA ARG A 36 1.00 -13.67 9.15
C ARG A 36 -0.27 -13.56 8.33
N ASP A 37 -0.97 -12.45 8.44
CA ASP A 37 -2.08 -12.16 7.55
C ASP A 37 -1.54 -11.74 6.19
N LEU A 38 -2.36 -11.95 5.16
CA LEU A 38 -2.05 -11.46 3.82
C LEU A 38 -2.40 -9.98 3.76
N VAL A 39 -1.40 -9.14 3.57
CA VAL A 39 -1.61 -7.70 3.57
C VAL A 39 -1.11 -7.11 2.26
N SER A 40 -1.96 -6.32 1.63
CA SER A 40 -1.62 -5.53 0.45
C SER A 40 -2.03 -4.09 0.68
N ILE A 41 -1.29 -3.17 0.06
CA ILE A 41 -1.62 -1.76 0.09
C ILE A 41 -1.74 -1.30 -1.36
N TYR A 42 -2.84 -0.63 -1.67
CA TYR A 42 -3.04 -0.01 -2.97
C TYR A 42 -3.04 1.50 -2.80
N LEU A 43 -1.99 2.14 -3.31
CA LEU A 43 -1.85 3.60 -3.25
C LEU A 43 -2.48 4.22 -4.48
N THR A 44 -3.41 5.13 -4.29
CA THR A 44 -4.07 5.85 -5.36
C THR A 44 -4.21 7.33 -5.00
N GLU A 45 -4.51 8.15 -5.96
CA GLU A 45 -4.64 9.60 -5.76
C GLU A 45 -3.42 10.14 -5.00
N ASN A 46 -3.61 10.94 -3.95
CA ASN A 46 -2.51 11.50 -3.18
C ASN A 46 -1.75 10.46 -2.36
N GLY A 47 -2.33 9.27 -2.19
CA GLY A 47 -1.65 8.18 -1.49
C GLY A 47 -0.37 7.72 -2.18
N VAL A 48 -0.28 7.92 -3.51
CA VAL A 48 0.94 7.53 -4.25
C VAL A 48 2.16 8.36 -3.87
N LEU A 49 1.98 9.48 -3.18
CA LEU A 49 3.10 10.27 -2.70
C LEU A 49 3.95 9.48 -1.70
N ALA A 50 3.36 8.49 -1.02
CA ALA A 50 4.11 7.60 -0.14
C ALA A 50 5.08 6.70 -0.89
N ALA A 51 4.86 6.48 -2.18
CA ALA A 51 5.71 5.62 -3.01
C ALA A 51 6.91 6.36 -3.60
N ARG A 52 7.00 7.68 -3.43
CA ARG A 52 8.08 8.47 -4.00
C ARG A 52 9.37 8.22 -3.24
N ALA A 53 10.42 7.82 -3.97
CA ALA A 53 11.73 7.59 -3.39
C ALA A 53 12.32 8.89 -2.83
N GLY A 54 13.00 8.79 -1.70
CA GLY A 54 13.56 9.94 -1.00
C GLY A 54 12.67 10.50 0.10
N GLY A 55 11.46 9.94 0.30
CA GLY A 55 10.56 10.43 1.34
C GLY A 55 9.62 9.37 1.88
N GLY A 56 9.18 8.45 1.04
CA GLY A 56 8.19 7.44 1.43
C GLY A 56 8.75 6.22 2.13
N GLU A 57 10.06 6.02 2.11
CA GLU A 57 10.69 4.83 2.69
C GLU A 57 10.42 4.69 4.18
N ARG A 58 10.23 5.79 4.89
CA ARG A 58 9.93 5.77 6.32
C ARG A 58 8.65 4.99 6.63
N TRP A 59 7.68 4.99 5.70
CA TRP A 59 6.44 4.25 5.87
C TRP A 59 6.48 2.89 5.20
N LEU A 60 6.95 2.83 3.96
CA LEU A 60 6.85 1.63 3.14
C LEU A 60 8.02 0.68 3.31
N GLY A 61 9.20 1.18 3.70
CA GLY A 61 10.37 0.33 3.90
C GLY A 61 10.11 -0.84 4.84
N PRO A 62 9.66 -0.58 6.07
CA PRO A 62 9.37 -1.67 7.02
C PRO A 62 8.29 -2.64 6.52
N LEU A 63 7.29 -2.12 5.81
CA LEU A 63 6.20 -2.95 5.29
C LEU A 63 6.68 -3.87 4.19
N LEU A 64 7.47 -3.35 3.26
CA LEU A 64 8.06 -4.16 2.19
C LEU A 64 8.96 -5.25 2.78
N SER A 65 9.73 -4.92 3.80
CA SER A 65 10.58 -5.89 4.49
C SER A 65 9.76 -6.96 5.20
N ALA A 66 8.56 -6.63 5.64
CA ALA A 66 7.66 -7.58 6.31
C ALA A 66 6.85 -8.42 5.34
N GLY A 67 7.02 -8.24 4.03
CA GLY A 67 6.32 -9.02 3.02
C GLY A 67 4.98 -8.44 2.58
N VAL A 68 4.69 -7.18 2.92
CA VAL A 68 3.49 -6.50 2.45
C VAL A 68 3.65 -6.17 0.97
N SER A 69 2.65 -6.52 0.17
CA SER A 69 2.62 -6.16 -1.26
C SER A 69 2.09 -4.74 -1.39
N VAL A 70 2.89 -3.86 -1.98
CA VAL A 70 2.52 -2.46 -2.16
C VAL A 70 2.38 -2.16 -3.65
N PHE A 71 1.21 -1.68 -4.03
CA PHE A 71 0.89 -1.31 -5.41
C PHE A 71 0.63 0.18 -5.47
N ALA A 72 1.02 0.80 -6.58
CA ALA A 72 0.76 2.21 -6.82
C ALA A 72 0.05 2.39 -8.17
N ASP A 73 -0.99 3.19 -8.18
CA ASP A 73 -1.77 3.49 -9.38
C ASP A 73 -0.90 4.31 -10.36
N PRO A 74 -0.60 3.77 -11.56
CA PRO A 74 0.26 4.49 -12.50
C PRO A 74 -0.36 5.80 -12.99
N PHE A 75 -1.67 5.88 -13.10
CA PHE A 75 -2.33 7.13 -13.50
C PHE A 75 -2.10 8.21 -12.45
N ALA A 76 -2.27 7.87 -11.16
CA ALA A 76 -2.04 8.81 -10.07
C ALA A 76 -0.58 9.25 -9.98
N LEU A 77 0.36 8.32 -10.22
CA LEU A 77 1.79 8.64 -10.26
C LEU A 77 2.08 9.65 -11.37
N ALA A 78 1.56 9.40 -12.57
CA ALA A 78 1.78 10.27 -13.73
C ALA A 78 1.21 11.66 -13.49
N GLU A 79 0.02 11.75 -12.90
CA GLU A 79 -0.60 13.04 -12.62
C GLU A 79 0.24 13.90 -11.66
N ARG A 80 1.03 13.25 -10.79
CA ARG A 80 1.85 13.95 -9.81
C ARG A 80 3.31 14.04 -10.22
N GLY A 81 3.61 13.71 -11.47
CA GLY A 81 4.95 13.84 -12.02
C GLY A 81 5.96 12.87 -11.41
N ILE A 82 5.50 11.75 -10.86
CA ILE A 82 6.38 10.74 -10.29
C ILE A 82 6.71 9.72 -11.38
N SER A 83 7.92 9.80 -11.92
CA SER A 83 8.35 8.87 -12.95
C SER A 83 8.69 7.50 -12.35
N PRO A 84 8.66 6.41 -13.15
CA PRO A 84 8.92 5.06 -12.64
C PRO A 84 10.25 4.90 -11.91
N ASP A 85 11.28 5.63 -12.30
CA ASP A 85 12.59 5.58 -11.66
C ASP A 85 12.63 6.32 -10.31
N ARG A 86 11.57 7.03 -9.96
CA ARG A 86 11.43 7.73 -8.68
C ARG A 86 10.56 7.01 -7.68
N VAL A 87 10.09 5.82 -8.04
CA VAL A 87 9.27 4.98 -7.18
C VAL A 87 10.17 4.08 -6.33
N ILE A 88 9.83 3.91 -5.07
CA ILE A 88 10.58 3.06 -4.13
C ILE A 88 10.68 1.64 -4.68
N ASP A 89 11.87 1.04 -4.60
CA ASP A 89 12.06 -0.36 -4.98
C ASP A 89 11.16 -1.27 -4.17
N GLY A 90 10.47 -2.19 -4.86
CA GLY A 90 9.53 -3.10 -4.23
C GLY A 90 8.08 -2.68 -4.39
N VAL A 91 7.82 -1.40 -4.66
CA VAL A 91 6.48 -0.93 -5.00
C VAL A 91 6.19 -1.27 -6.47
N VAL A 92 5.07 -1.93 -6.70
CA VAL A 92 4.68 -2.37 -8.04
C VAL A 92 3.65 -1.42 -8.62
N SER A 93 3.95 -0.87 -9.79
CA SER A 93 2.98 -0.05 -10.52
C SER A 93 1.90 -0.98 -11.08
N ALA A 94 0.66 -0.78 -10.67
CA ALA A 94 -0.44 -1.64 -11.09
C ALA A 94 -1.74 -0.84 -11.20
N PRO A 95 -2.50 -1.03 -12.29
CA PRO A 95 -3.74 -0.31 -12.48
C PRO A 95 -4.81 -0.75 -11.48
N ILE A 96 -5.94 -0.03 -11.46
CA ILE A 96 -7.06 -0.28 -10.52
C ILE A 96 -7.59 -1.71 -10.63
N GLU A 97 -7.41 -2.36 -11.78
CA GLU A 97 -7.83 -3.75 -11.98
C GLU A 97 -7.15 -4.69 -10.98
N ARG A 98 -5.94 -4.36 -10.54
CA ARG A 98 -5.26 -5.14 -9.51
C ARG A 98 -6.01 -5.09 -8.18
N LEU A 99 -6.54 -3.93 -7.83
CA LEU A 99 -7.37 -3.80 -6.62
C LEU A 99 -8.63 -4.65 -6.75
N VAL A 100 -9.27 -4.61 -7.91
CA VAL A 100 -10.46 -5.43 -8.16
C VAL A 100 -10.13 -6.91 -8.00
N ASP A 101 -8.99 -7.36 -8.52
CA ASP A 101 -8.55 -8.75 -8.38
C ASP A 101 -8.42 -9.14 -6.90
N LEU A 102 -7.83 -8.28 -6.08
CA LEU A 102 -7.67 -8.55 -4.65
C LEU A 102 -9.02 -8.65 -3.95
N LEU A 103 -9.98 -7.79 -4.32
CA LEU A 103 -11.31 -7.84 -3.74
C LEU A 103 -12.06 -9.12 -4.14
N VAL A 104 -11.89 -9.55 -5.39
CA VAL A 104 -12.48 -10.79 -5.88
C VAL A 104 -11.89 -12.01 -5.17
N GLU A 105 -10.62 -11.95 -4.79
CA GLU A 105 -9.96 -12.99 -4.01
C GLU A 105 -10.50 -13.08 -2.57
N GLY A 106 -11.31 -12.13 -2.16
CA GLY A 106 -11.90 -12.12 -0.82
C GLY A 106 -11.16 -11.28 0.20
N ARG A 107 -10.25 -10.39 -0.25
CA ARG A 107 -9.55 -9.47 0.65
C ARG A 107 -10.52 -8.49 1.28
N GLN A 108 -10.38 -8.27 2.58
CA GLN A 108 -11.16 -7.27 3.28
C GLN A 108 -10.55 -5.90 3.02
N ALA A 109 -11.36 -4.96 2.52
CA ALA A 109 -10.91 -3.63 2.14
C ALA A 109 -11.00 -2.65 3.30
N LEU A 110 -9.95 -1.87 3.48
CA LEU A 110 -9.88 -0.80 4.46
C LEU A 110 -9.47 0.48 3.74
N TRP A 111 -10.32 1.51 3.83
CA TRP A 111 -10.13 2.75 3.11
C TRP A 111 -9.50 3.84 3.97
N TYR A 112 -8.63 4.57 3.33
CA TYR A 112 -7.98 5.73 3.96
C TYR A 112 -7.95 6.94 3.07
#